data_20a5eb1cd30764c396b66b23bc50af42
#
_entry.id   20a5eb1cd30764c396b66b23bc50af42
#
_cell.length_a   1.000
_cell.length_b   1.000
_cell.length_c   1.000
_cell.angle_alpha   90.00
_cell.angle_beta   90.00
_cell.angle_gamma   90.00
#
_symmetry.space_group_name_H-M   'P 1'
#
loop_
_entity.id
_entity.type
_entity.pdbx_description
1 polymer ?
#
loop_
_entity_poly.entity_id
_entity_poly.type
_entity_poly.pdbx_seq_one_letter_code
_entity_poly.pdbx_strand_id
1 'polypeptide(L)'
;RVLDVLLGTGEAAEAVTFWPHPRVVLQQDADSLSLLDSLEEKEAGLRSAGVNDIRLLEFTKSLAALSAEDFIRRYLIGDMGCTHLVLGPDNRFGSDALDTAAIASLASSMGLKTSVVDPMMVDGAPVSSTRIRRALDSGDISAANGMLGYEYSLSGIVVPGNRLGRTIGFPTANVSPSFPLKAVPANGVYA
;
A
#
# COMPACT_ATOMS: atom_id res chain seq x y z
N ARG A 1 8.91 -4.89 8.36
CA ARG A 1 8.53 -5.39 9.72
C ARG A 1 7.34 -6.34 9.71
N VAL A 2 6.18 -5.99 9.12
CA VAL A 2 5.05 -6.93 9.02
C VAL A 2 5.49 -8.20 8.31
N LEU A 3 6.19 -8.05 7.17
CA LEU A 3 6.72 -9.17 6.40
C LEU A 3 7.81 -9.95 7.17
N ASP A 4 8.65 -9.27 7.93
CA ASP A 4 9.68 -9.94 8.76
C ASP A 4 9.05 -10.86 9.81
N VAL A 5 7.96 -10.41 10.45
CA VAL A 5 7.20 -11.23 11.40
C VAL A 5 6.53 -12.39 10.68
N LEU A 6 5.88 -12.12 9.54
CA LEU A 6 5.18 -13.12 8.75
C LEU A 6 6.14 -14.22 8.26
N LEU A 7 7.26 -13.83 7.64
CA LEU A 7 8.26 -14.75 7.11
C LEU A 7 9.06 -15.46 8.21
N GLY A 8 9.22 -14.80 9.36
CA GLY A 8 9.90 -15.36 10.54
C GLY A 8 9.15 -16.51 11.22
N THR A 9 7.88 -16.73 10.92
CA THR A 9 7.11 -17.87 11.47
C THR A 9 7.51 -19.21 10.88
N GLY A 10 8.13 -19.22 9.68
CA GLY A 10 8.42 -20.45 8.93
C GLY A 10 7.17 -21.14 8.35
N GLU A 11 6.00 -20.55 8.50
CA GLU A 11 4.73 -21.03 7.94
C GLU A 11 4.50 -20.46 6.54
N ALA A 12 3.60 -21.06 5.75
CA ALA A 12 3.19 -20.48 4.48
C ALA A 12 2.52 -19.12 4.72
N ALA A 13 3.06 -18.08 4.10
CA ALA A 13 2.62 -16.70 4.31
C ALA A 13 1.90 -16.16 3.09
N GLU A 14 0.67 -15.67 3.27
CA GLU A 14 -0.15 -15.05 2.24
C GLU A 14 -0.40 -13.58 2.59
N ALA A 15 -0.13 -12.67 1.65
CA ALA A 15 -0.51 -11.27 1.80
C ALA A 15 -1.88 -11.02 1.19
N VAL A 16 -2.80 -10.47 1.98
CA VAL A 16 -4.13 -10.08 1.51
C VAL A 16 -4.11 -8.61 1.10
N THR A 17 -4.52 -8.31 -0.11
CA THR A 17 -4.66 -6.94 -0.60
C THR A 17 -5.96 -6.75 -1.39
N PHE A 18 -6.36 -5.49 -1.53
CA PHE A 18 -7.62 -5.13 -2.16
C PHE A 18 -7.38 -4.34 -3.43
N TRP A 19 -8.19 -4.62 -4.46
CA TRP A 19 -8.23 -3.83 -5.68
C TRP A 19 -9.64 -3.85 -6.30
N PRO A 20 -10.18 -2.72 -6.83
CA PRO A 20 -9.60 -1.36 -6.76
C PRO A 20 -9.37 -0.87 -5.34
N HIS A 21 -8.59 0.21 -5.20
CA HIS A 21 -8.34 0.78 -3.87
C HIS A 21 -9.67 1.18 -3.19
N PRO A 22 -9.87 0.89 -1.88
CA PRO A 22 -11.14 1.14 -1.18
C PRO A 22 -11.70 2.54 -1.36
N ARG A 23 -10.85 3.58 -1.33
CA ARG A 23 -11.28 4.98 -1.51
C ARG A 23 -11.86 5.25 -2.89
N VAL A 24 -11.41 4.56 -3.93
CA VAL A 24 -11.94 4.67 -5.29
C VAL A 24 -13.39 4.16 -5.34
N VAL A 25 -13.63 2.98 -4.75
CA VAL A 25 -14.96 2.34 -4.75
C VAL A 25 -15.96 3.09 -3.88
N LEU A 26 -15.48 3.62 -2.74
CA LEU A 26 -16.31 4.37 -1.80
C LEU A 26 -16.46 5.84 -2.19
N GLN A 27 -15.84 6.28 -3.30
CA GLN A 27 -15.87 7.66 -3.81
C GLN A 27 -15.47 8.70 -2.74
N GLN A 28 -14.57 8.32 -1.85
CA GLN A 28 -14.02 9.23 -0.85
C GLN A 28 -12.82 9.95 -1.46
N ASP A 29 -12.94 11.27 -1.64
CA ASP A 29 -11.88 12.13 -2.19
C ASP A 29 -11.31 11.64 -3.53
N ALA A 30 -12.16 11.11 -4.42
CA ALA A 30 -11.73 10.50 -5.69
C ALA A 30 -10.89 11.44 -6.56
N ASP A 31 -11.20 12.75 -6.55
CA ASP A 31 -10.49 13.76 -7.36
C ASP A 31 -9.10 14.12 -6.81
N SER A 32 -8.83 13.84 -5.54
CA SER A 32 -7.55 14.12 -4.87
C SER A 32 -6.76 12.85 -4.50
N LEU A 33 -7.28 11.69 -4.88
CA LEU A 33 -6.65 10.42 -4.53
C LEU A 33 -5.38 10.20 -5.35
N SER A 34 -4.24 10.18 -4.68
CA SER A 34 -2.98 9.70 -5.25
C SER A 34 -2.51 8.44 -4.54
N LEU A 35 -2.15 7.42 -5.30
CA LEU A 35 -1.65 6.14 -4.81
C LEU A 35 -0.15 6.06 -4.98
N LEU A 36 0.54 5.49 -4.00
CA LEU A 36 1.99 5.33 -4.06
C LEU A 36 2.39 4.29 -5.10
N ASP A 37 1.57 3.24 -5.27
CA ASP A 37 1.84 2.14 -6.18
C ASP A 37 0.62 1.81 -7.03
N SER A 38 0.85 1.38 -8.27
CA SER A 38 -0.13 0.62 -9.05
C SER A 38 -0.32 -0.77 -8.43
N LEU A 39 -1.26 -1.58 -8.96
CA LEU A 39 -1.42 -2.96 -8.52
C LEU A 39 -0.15 -3.77 -8.81
N GLU A 40 0.38 -3.64 -10.01
CA GLU A 40 1.57 -4.36 -10.47
C GLU A 40 2.81 -3.99 -9.64
N GLU A 41 2.99 -2.70 -9.34
CA GLU A 41 4.09 -2.22 -8.49
C GLU A 41 3.96 -2.76 -7.06
N LYS A 42 2.74 -2.75 -6.51
CA LYS A 42 2.47 -3.32 -5.18
C LYS A 42 2.77 -4.82 -5.13
N GLU A 43 2.31 -5.59 -6.11
CA GLU A 43 2.60 -7.02 -6.18
C GLU A 43 4.09 -7.29 -6.34
N ALA A 44 4.77 -6.54 -7.22
CA ALA A 44 6.21 -6.67 -7.41
C ALA A 44 6.98 -6.35 -6.11
N GLY A 45 6.58 -5.29 -5.39
CA GLY A 45 7.15 -4.93 -4.10
C GLY A 45 6.97 -6.01 -3.03
N LEU A 46 5.78 -6.60 -2.93
CA LEU A 46 5.50 -7.70 -2.01
C LEU A 46 6.34 -8.93 -2.34
N ARG A 47 6.44 -9.30 -3.63
CA ARG A 47 7.27 -10.43 -4.07
C ARG A 47 8.77 -10.20 -3.81
N SER A 48 9.27 -9.00 -4.09
CA SER A 48 10.68 -8.66 -3.81
C SER A 48 11.00 -8.69 -2.32
N ALA A 49 10.01 -8.45 -1.46
CA ALA A 49 10.12 -8.56 -0.01
C ALA A 49 9.96 -10.01 0.51
N GLY A 50 9.82 -11.00 -0.39
CA GLY A 50 9.77 -12.42 -0.05
C GLY A 50 8.36 -13.02 0.13
N VAL A 51 7.31 -12.28 -0.20
CA VAL A 51 5.94 -12.82 -0.18
C VAL A 51 5.68 -13.58 -1.47
N ASN A 52 5.46 -14.88 -1.38
CA ASN A 52 5.20 -15.74 -2.54
C ASN A 52 3.72 -15.76 -2.93
N ASP A 53 2.83 -15.77 -1.94
CA ASP A 53 1.39 -15.88 -2.14
C ASP A 53 0.71 -14.55 -1.83
N ILE A 54 0.00 -14.01 -2.83
CA ILE A 54 -0.72 -12.74 -2.74
C ILE A 54 -2.19 -13.02 -3.07
N ARG A 55 -3.07 -12.80 -2.10
CA ARG A 55 -4.52 -12.87 -2.29
C ARG A 55 -5.05 -11.49 -2.65
N LEU A 56 -5.38 -11.33 -3.92
CA LEU A 56 -6.07 -10.13 -4.38
C LEU A 56 -7.57 -10.31 -4.22
N LEU A 57 -8.17 -9.51 -3.35
CA LEU A 57 -9.63 -9.47 -3.19
C LEU A 57 -10.18 -8.27 -3.94
N GLU A 58 -11.21 -8.51 -4.76
CA GLU A 58 -11.96 -7.44 -5.40
C GLU A 58 -12.68 -6.61 -4.34
N PHE A 59 -12.32 -5.32 -4.24
CA PHE A 59 -12.98 -4.44 -3.29
C PHE A 59 -14.28 -3.89 -3.88
N THR A 60 -15.39 -4.38 -3.37
CA THR A 60 -16.74 -4.01 -3.79
C THR A 60 -17.49 -3.33 -2.64
N LYS A 61 -18.61 -2.67 -2.95
CA LYS A 61 -19.50 -2.11 -1.92
C LYS A 61 -20.06 -3.19 -0.99
N SER A 62 -20.29 -4.41 -1.50
CA SER A 62 -20.73 -5.55 -0.68
C SER A 62 -19.65 -6.04 0.28
N LEU A 63 -18.38 -6.08 -0.17
CA LEU A 63 -17.26 -6.39 0.70
C LEU A 63 -17.08 -5.32 1.78
N ALA A 64 -17.18 -4.05 1.41
CA ALA A 64 -17.09 -2.92 2.34
C ALA A 64 -18.20 -2.88 3.40
N ALA A 65 -19.35 -3.50 3.12
CA ALA A 65 -20.47 -3.58 4.05
C ALA A 65 -20.33 -4.68 5.10
N LEU A 66 -19.38 -5.60 4.96
CA LEU A 66 -19.14 -6.66 5.93
C LEU A 66 -18.58 -6.08 7.24
N SER A 67 -19.03 -6.62 8.37
CA SER A 67 -18.36 -6.38 9.65
C SER A 67 -16.96 -7.01 9.67
N ALA A 68 -16.11 -6.58 10.58
CA ALA A 68 -14.79 -7.21 10.76
C ALA A 68 -14.94 -8.71 11.08
N GLU A 69 -15.95 -9.08 11.90
CA GLU A 69 -16.24 -10.47 12.22
C GLU A 69 -16.60 -11.29 10.99
N ASP A 70 -17.52 -10.79 10.15
CA ASP A 70 -17.93 -11.50 8.94
C ASP A 70 -16.77 -11.64 7.95
N PHE A 71 -15.92 -10.60 7.81
CA PHE A 71 -14.74 -10.67 6.97
C PHE A 71 -13.74 -11.74 7.48
N ILE A 72 -13.42 -11.74 8.77
CA ILE A 72 -12.53 -12.74 9.38
C ILE A 72 -13.10 -14.14 9.17
N ARG A 73 -14.36 -14.34 9.48
CA ARG A 73 -15.03 -15.64 9.40
C ARG A 73 -15.06 -16.20 7.98
N ARG A 74 -15.51 -15.40 7.03
CA ARG A 74 -15.71 -15.87 5.65
C ARG A 74 -14.41 -15.98 4.88
N TYR A 75 -13.63 -14.90 4.85
CA TYR A 75 -12.45 -14.82 3.99
C TYR A 75 -11.20 -15.38 4.66
N LEU A 76 -10.87 -14.92 5.87
CA LEU A 76 -9.62 -15.36 6.49
C LEU A 76 -9.69 -16.82 6.96
N ILE A 77 -10.72 -17.18 7.70
CA ILE A 77 -10.88 -18.55 8.22
C ILE A 77 -11.44 -19.48 7.15
N GLY A 78 -12.59 -19.10 6.53
CA GLY A 78 -13.33 -19.98 5.63
C GLY A 78 -12.61 -20.22 4.31
N ASP A 79 -12.28 -19.15 3.58
CA ASP A 79 -11.74 -19.28 2.22
C ASP A 79 -10.23 -19.50 2.20
N MET A 80 -9.49 -18.95 3.18
CA MET A 80 -8.02 -19.00 3.21
C MET A 80 -7.46 -19.99 4.23
N GLY A 81 -8.26 -20.47 5.16
CA GLY A 81 -7.78 -21.36 6.23
C GLY A 81 -6.74 -20.70 7.13
N CYS A 82 -6.83 -19.37 7.31
CA CYS A 82 -5.89 -18.62 8.14
C CYS A 82 -5.85 -19.16 9.56
N THR A 83 -4.66 -19.35 10.08
CA THR A 83 -4.41 -19.77 11.48
C THR A 83 -3.73 -18.68 12.27
N HIS A 84 -2.98 -17.78 11.59
CA HIS A 84 -2.24 -16.71 12.21
C HIS A 84 -2.42 -15.41 11.41
N LEU A 85 -2.96 -14.38 12.04
CA LEU A 85 -3.17 -13.06 11.47
C LEU A 85 -2.09 -12.08 11.95
N VAL A 86 -1.32 -11.53 11.01
CA VAL A 86 -0.32 -10.48 11.30
C VAL A 86 -0.87 -9.15 10.84
N LEU A 87 -0.93 -8.18 11.74
CA LEU A 87 -1.52 -6.86 11.53
C LEU A 87 -0.45 -5.77 11.62
N GLY A 88 -0.50 -4.81 10.71
CA GLY A 88 0.22 -3.54 10.84
C GLY A 88 -0.41 -2.64 11.91
N PRO A 89 0.27 -1.56 12.29
CA PRO A 89 -0.15 -0.71 13.40
C PRO A 89 -1.45 0.08 13.15
N ASP A 90 -1.80 0.30 11.90
CA ASP A 90 -2.92 1.12 11.45
C ASP A 90 -3.96 0.34 10.63
N ASN A 91 -3.94 -0.99 10.71
CA ASN A 91 -4.93 -1.79 10.03
C ASN A 91 -6.34 -1.50 10.53
N ARG A 92 -7.23 -1.24 9.58
CA ARG A 92 -8.66 -1.08 9.80
C ARG A 92 -9.40 -1.81 8.70
N PHE A 93 -10.33 -2.65 9.07
CA PHE A 93 -11.23 -3.28 8.13
C PHE A 93 -12.59 -3.59 8.79
N GLY A 94 -13.57 -3.90 7.96
CA GLY A 94 -14.96 -4.02 8.37
C GLY A 94 -15.70 -2.69 8.32
N SER A 95 -17.01 -2.76 8.13
CA SER A 95 -17.91 -1.60 8.13
C SER A 95 -18.00 -0.93 9.50
N ASP A 96 -17.69 -1.66 10.56
CA ASP A 96 -17.58 -1.24 11.96
C ASP A 96 -16.26 -0.48 12.26
N ALA A 97 -15.35 -0.41 11.28
CA ALA A 97 -14.11 0.37 11.32
C ALA A 97 -13.26 0.15 12.60
N LEU A 98 -13.21 -1.10 13.06
CA LEU A 98 -12.43 -1.47 14.24
C LEU A 98 -10.96 -1.08 14.06
N ASP A 99 -10.33 -0.67 15.14
CA ASP A 99 -8.88 -0.45 15.18
C ASP A 99 -8.11 -1.78 15.26
N THR A 100 -6.79 -1.70 15.08
CA THR A 100 -5.92 -2.89 15.07
C THR A 100 -6.04 -3.72 16.35
N ALA A 101 -6.17 -3.10 17.52
CA ALA A 101 -6.27 -3.81 18.80
C ALA A 101 -7.60 -4.57 18.92
N ALA A 102 -8.71 -3.93 18.53
CA ALA A 102 -10.02 -4.55 18.51
C ALA A 102 -10.09 -5.71 17.49
N ILE A 103 -9.49 -5.53 16.30
CA ILE A 103 -9.39 -6.59 15.29
C ILE A 103 -8.58 -7.79 15.83
N ALA A 104 -7.44 -7.53 16.46
CA ALA A 104 -6.60 -8.59 17.04
C ALA A 104 -7.35 -9.37 18.14
N SER A 105 -8.06 -8.64 19.01
CA SER A 105 -8.88 -9.27 20.08
C SER A 105 -10.01 -10.12 19.49
N LEU A 106 -10.73 -9.58 18.49
CA LEU A 106 -11.80 -10.29 17.81
C LEU A 106 -11.28 -11.57 17.11
N ALA A 107 -10.20 -11.45 16.33
CA ALA A 107 -9.60 -12.59 15.64
C ALA A 107 -9.12 -13.67 16.63
N SER A 108 -8.53 -13.27 17.76
CA SER A 108 -8.13 -14.19 18.83
C SER A 108 -9.32 -14.91 19.44
N SER A 109 -10.44 -14.23 19.66
CA SER A 109 -11.67 -14.85 20.16
C SER A 109 -12.28 -15.86 19.18
N MET A 110 -11.95 -15.76 17.90
CA MET A 110 -12.35 -16.66 16.83
C MET A 110 -11.36 -17.79 16.59
N GLY A 111 -10.30 -17.91 17.42
CA GLY A 111 -9.33 -19.01 17.39
C GLY A 111 -8.09 -18.74 16.54
N LEU A 112 -7.92 -17.53 16.00
CA LEU A 112 -6.70 -17.16 15.28
C LEU A 112 -5.59 -16.76 16.25
N LYS A 113 -4.36 -17.17 15.97
CA LYS A 113 -3.20 -16.52 16.54
C LYS A 113 -3.08 -15.10 15.95
N THR A 114 -2.73 -14.11 16.75
CA THR A 114 -2.58 -12.73 16.27
C THR A 114 -1.22 -12.14 16.64
N SER A 115 -0.65 -11.39 15.74
CA SER A 115 0.55 -10.57 15.97
C SER A 115 0.32 -9.15 15.45
N VAL A 116 0.55 -8.17 16.30
CA VAL A 116 0.51 -6.75 15.92
C VAL A 116 1.93 -6.23 15.85
N VAL A 117 2.26 -5.58 14.74
CA VAL A 117 3.61 -5.06 14.49
C VAL A 117 3.66 -3.58 14.81
N ASP A 118 4.68 -3.16 15.54
CA ASP A 118 4.91 -1.75 15.86
C ASP A 118 5.18 -0.90 14.60
N PRO A 119 4.78 0.37 14.59
CA PRO A 119 5.05 1.27 13.49
C PRO A 119 6.56 1.45 13.27
N MET A 120 6.95 1.57 12.00
CA MET A 120 8.30 2.00 11.63
C MET A 120 8.42 3.49 11.92
N MET A 121 9.48 3.89 12.63
CA MET A 121 9.76 5.28 12.92
C MET A 121 10.89 5.79 12.02
N VAL A 122 10.68 6.96 11.41
CA VAL A 122 11.69 7.71 10.65
C VAL A 122 11.60 9.17 11.11
N ASP A 123 12.72 9.75 11.50
CA ASP A 123 12.83 11.12 12.04
C ASP A 123 11.86 11.40 13.21
N GLY A 124 11.76 10.42 14.13
CA GLY A 124 10.94 10.54 15.35
C GLY A 124 9.42 10.45 15.12
N ALA A 125 8.96 10.14 13.91
CA ALA A 125 7.55 10.01 13.60
C ALA A 125 7.24 8.72 12.82
N PRO A 126 6.02 8.13 12.98
CA PRO A 126 5.66 6.92 12.28
C PRO A 126 5.61 7.13 10.77
N VAL A 127 6.12 6.15 10.02
CA VAL A 127 5.99 6.10 8.57
C VAL A 127 4.52 5.91 8.21
N SER A 128 4.04 6.70 7.25
CA SER A 128 2.68 6.55 6.72
C SER A 128 2.62 6.99 5.25
N SER A 129 1.67 6.43 4.50
CA SER A 129 1.44 6.83 3.11
C SER A 129 1.16 8.35 2.96
N THR A 130 0.56 8.97 3.96
CA THR A 130 0.32 10.43 3.96
C THR A 130 1.62 11.22 4.06
N ARG A 131 2.55 10.80 4.91
CA ARG A 131 3.87 11.46 5.02
C ARG A 131 4.68 11.29 3.74
N ILE A 132 4.66 10.08 3.17
CA ILE A 132 5.37 9.81 1.90
C ILE A 132 4.82 10.68 0.79
N ARG A 133 3.47 10.77 0.62
CA ARG A 133 2.87 11.66 -0.39
C ARG A 133 3.25 13.13 -0.19
N ARG A 134 3.24 13.63 1.04
CA ARG A 134 3.68 15.00 1.32
C ARG A 134 5.13 15.26 0.93
N ALA A 135 6.02 14.29 1.15
CA ALA A 135 7.41 14.40 0.72
C ALA A 135 7.50 14.43 -0.83
N LEU A 136 6.75 13.57 -1.53
CA LEU A 136 6.66 13.60 -2.99
C LEU A 136 6.10 14.94 -3.50
N ASP A 137 5.01 15.42 -2.90
CA ASP A 137 4.35 16.68 -3.28
C ASP A 137 5.25 17.90 -3.07
N SER A 138 6.19 17.83 -2.13
CA SER A 138 7.21 18.87 -1.92
C SER A 138 8.49 18.66 -2.73
N GLY A 139 8.61 17.55 -3.46
CA GLY A 139 9.83 17.21 -4.22
C GLY A 139 10.96 16.65 -3.37
N ASP A 140 10.72 16.36 -2.10
CA ASP A 140 11.70 15.75 -1.21
C ASP A 140 11.73 14.21 -1.39
N ILE A 141 12.37 13.80 -2.49
CA ILE A 141 12.50 12.38 -2.86
C ILE A 141 13.36 11.64 -1.85
N SER A 142 14.36 12.30 -1.27
CA SER A 142 15.23 11.70 -0.27
C SER A 142 14.44 11.27 0.97
N ALA A 143 13.58 12.15 1.50
CA ALA A 143 12.70 11.83 2.62
C ALA A 143 11.68 10.75 2.24
N ALA A 144 11.11 10.80 1.02
CA ALA A 144 10.20 9.76 0.55
C ALA A 144 10.88 8.39 0.50
N ASN A 145 12.06 8.29 -0.11
CA ASN A 145 12.85 7.06 -0.20
C ASN A 145 13.29 6.54 1.17
N GLY A 146 13.68 7.44 2.08
CA GLY A 146 14.02 7.08 3.47
C GLY A 146 12.85 6.44 4.22
N MET A 147 11.62 6.90 3.98
CA MET A 147 10.41 6.30 4.55
C MET A 147 9.98 5.02 3.86
N LEU A 148 10.16 4.93 2.54
CA LEU A 148 9.82 3.74 1.75
C LEU A 148 10.79 2.59 2.00
N GLY A 149 12.08 2.90 2.20
CA GLY A 149 13.15 1.92 2.26
C GLY A 149 13.63 1.44 0.88
N TYR A 150 13.14 2.05 -0.20
CA TYR A 150 13.54 1.83 -1.59
C TYR A 150 13.38 3.11 -2.40
N GLU A 151 13.93 3.15 -3.61
CA GLU A 151 13.81 4.31 -4.50
C GLU A 151 12.40 4.37 -5.11
N TYR A 152 11.74 5.52 -4.93
CA TYR A 152 10.43 5.75 -5.54
C TYR A 152 10.55 5.78 -7.06
N SER A 153 9.73 5.02 -7.73
CA SER A 153 9.74 4.92 -9.20
C SER A 153 8.42 5.38 -9.82
N LEU A 154 8.52 5.92 -11.01
CA LEU A 154 7.40 6.35 -11.82
C LEU A 154 7.47 5.67 -13.19
N SER A 155 6.59 4.70 -13.42
CA SER A 155 6.44 4.04 -14.71
C SER A 155 5.51 4.85 -15.61
N GLY A 156 5.90 5.06 -16.88
CA GLY A 156 5.10 5.84 -17.79
C GLY A 156 5.54 5.75 -19.24
N ILE A 157 4.83 6.48 -20.09
CA ILE A 157 5.11 6.57 -21.52
C ILE A 157 5.80 7.90 -21.79
N VAL A 158 6.87 7.86 -22.58
CA VAL A 158 7.53 9.09 -23.04
C VAL A 158 6.62 9.81 -24.02
N VAL A 159 6.28 11.05 -23.68
CA VAL A 159 5.40 11.90 -24.47
C VAL A 159 6.16 13.14 -25.01
N PRO A 160 5.72 13.72 -26.13
CA PRO A 160 6.29 14.96 -26.62
C PRO A 160 6.09 16.09 -25.60
N GLY A 161 7.15 16.82 -25.31
CA GLY A 161 7.10 18.05 -24.50
C GLY A 161 7.57 19.26 -25.29
N ASN A 162 7.81 20.37 -24.62
CA ASN A 162 8.21 21.67 -25.23
C ASN A 162 9.62 21.67 -25.81
N ARG A 163 10.37 20.55 -25.71
CA ARG A 163 11.73 20.35 -26.25
C ARG A 163 12.76 21.37 -25.77
N LEU A 164 12.50 22.06 -24.64
CA LEU A 164 13.39 23.09 -24.09
C LEU A 164 14.79 22.55 -23.79
N GLY A 165 14.91 21.33 -23.30
CA GLY A 165 16.19 20.71 -23.02
C GLY A 165 17.10 20.60 -24.25
N ARG A 166 16.54 20.42 -25.46
CA ARG A 166 17.32 20.41 -26.71
C ARG A 166 17.96 21.74 -27.00
N THR A 167 17.31 22.86 -26.66
CA THR A 167 17.83 24.24 -26.96
C THR A 167 19.02 24.58 -26.09
N ILE A 168 19.18 23.92 -24.95
CA ILE A 168 20.28 24.12 -23.98
C ILE A 168 21.27 22.93 -23.96
N GLY A 169 21.17 21.98 -24.91
CA GLY A 169 22.09 20.87 -25.04
C GLY A 169 21.82 19.67 -24.11
N PHE A 170 20.74 19.69 -23.32
CA PHE A 170 20.35 18.62 -22.39
C PHE A 170 18.96 18.08 -22.73
N PRO A 171 18.85 17.14 -23.68
CA PRO A 171 17.56 16.56 -24.02
C PRO A 171 16.95 15.85 -22.79
N THR A 172 15.69 16.18 -22.46
CA THR A 172 14.92 15.56 -21.38
C THR A 172 13.75 14.80 -21.97
N ALA A 173 13.37 13.70 -21.32
CA ALA A 173 12.14 12.98 -21.61
C ALA A 173 11.01 13.51 -20.72
N ASN A 174 9.83 13.70 -21.30
CA ASN A 174 8.62 13.93 -20.53
C ASN A 174 7.91 12.60 -20.38
N VAL A 175 7.59 12.23 -19.15
CA VAL A 175 6.94 10.95 -18.84
C VAL A 175 5.52 11.22 -18.39
N SER A 176 4.56 10.59 -19.06
CA SER A 176 3.17 10.53 -18.61
C SER A 176 2.97 9.24 -17.83
N PRO A 177 2.51 9.27 -16.57
CA PRO A 177 2.29 8.07 -15.78
C PRO A 177 1.36 7.08 -16.48
N SER A 178 1.72 5.80 -16.49
CA SER A 178 0.86 4.74 -17.02
C SER A 178 -0.36 4.47 -16.15
N PHE A 179 -0.25 4.79 -14.86
CA PHE A 179 -1.34 4.65 -13.89
C PHE A 179 -1.84 6.06 -13.49
N PRO A 180 -3.09 6.41 -13.84
CA PRO A 180 -3.61 7.79 -13.65
C PRO A 180 -3.63 8.26 -12.20
N LEU A 181 -3.75 7.35 -11.24
CA LEU A 181 -3.78 7.68 -9.81
C LEU A 181 -2.39 7.62 -9.15
N LYS A 182 -1.31 7.40 -9.91
CA LYS A 182 0.05 7.37 -9.36
C LYS A 182 0.41 8.72 -8.75
N ALA A 183 0.95 8.71 -7.54
CA ALA A 183 1.51 9.91 -6.92
C ALA A 183 2.70 10.39 -7.76
N VAL A 184 2.57 11.58 -8.35
CA VAL A 184 3.63 12.21 -9.13
C VAL A 184 4.35 13.20 -8.24
N PRO A 185 5.69 13.15 -8.12
CA PRO A 185 6.45 14.16 -7.39
C PRO A 185 6.21 15.58 -7.91
N ALA A 186 6.53 16.59 -7.09
CA ALA A 186 6.51 17.98 -7.51
C ALA A 186 7.30 18.19 -8.82
N ASN A 187 6.99 19.25 -9.55
CA ASN A 187 7.72 19.57 -10.78
C ASN A 187 9.22 19.73 -10.49
N GLY A 188 10.05 19.00 -11.23
CA GLY A 188 11.50 18.98 -11.03
C GLY A 188 12.20 18.18 -12.11
N VAL A 189 13.51 18.06 -11.97
CA VAL A 189 14.36 17.17 -12.78
C VAL A 189 14.75 16.01 -11.89
N TYR A 190 14.43 14.82 -12.33
CA TYR A 190 14.69 13.58 -11.62
C TYR A 190 15.54 12.64 -12.50
N ALA A 191 16.38 11.85 -11.88
CA ALA A 191 17.24 10.88 -12.54
C ALA A 191 16.91 9.46 -12.08
#